data_0caac1fecc22d88f4114d73b7d9ccf1f
#
_entry.id   0caac1fecc22d88f4114d73b7d9ccf1f
#
_cell.length_a   1.000
_cell.length_b   1.000
_cell.length_c   1.000
_cell.angle_alpha   90.00
_cell.angle_beta   90.00
_cell.angle_gamma   90.00
#
_symmetry.space_group_name_H-M   'P 1'
#
loop_
_entity.id
_entity.type
_entity.pdbx_description
1 polymer ?
#
loop_
_entity_poly.entity_id
_entity_poly.type
_entity_poly.pdbx_seq_one_letter_code
_entity_poly.pdbx_strand_id
1 'polypeptide(L)'
;MTSEITLFVNPTAGSGRGARAAQPAASALRDAGFSVRTVLGEDADDALRRAREAVAGGTGALIAVGGDGLMSLALQAVAGTTTPLGVVAVGTGNDFARALGLPIRDPAAAGRLAAEALKQGTVRTIDLGRTGERWFGSVLASGFDSRVNDRGNRMRWIGGRFKYDLAILAELAAFRPTAYRVRLDGGPVREIEATLIAVGNGTSYGGGMRICADAVMDDGLFDVTVVGDCSRTTLLKVFPRVYKGTHLDHPVVTVHRAASVELEAVGVTAYADGEPLGPLPVAATCVPGAARVLGAVPPTAR
;
A
#
# COMPACT_ATOMS: atom_id res chain seq x y z
N MET A 1 13.41 25.39 6.11
CA MET A 1 12.94 24.39 5.13
C MET A 1 13.25 24.94 3.75
N THR A 2 13.80 24.12 2.86
CA THR A 2 14.04 24.50 1.47
C THR A 2 12.70 24.80 0.79
N SER A 3 12.63 25.88 0.01
CA SER A 3 11.41 26.26 -0.72
C SER A 3 11.15 25.38 -1.96
N GLU A 4 12.09 24.53 -2.33
CA GLU A 4 11.99 23.64 -3.49
C GLU A 4 11.30 22.33 -3.10
N ILE A 5 10.26 21.97 -3.85
CA ILE A 5 9.47 20.75 -3.72
C ILE A 5 9.67 19.89 -4.95
N THR A 6 9.93 18.60 -4.76
CA THR A 6 10.03 17.65 -5.87
C THR A 6 8.69 17.00 -6.15
N LEU A 7 8.18 17.19 -7.38
CA LEU A 7 6.99 16.49 -7.89
C LEU A 7 7.45 15.22 -8.63
N PHE A 8 7.20 14.07 -8.05
CA PHE A 8 7.56 12.76 -8.58
C PHE A 8 6.36 12.16 -9.33
N VAL A 9 6.47 12.02 -10.64
CA VAL A 9 5.32 11.74 -11.50
C VAL A 9 5.54 10.47 -12.32
N ASN A 10 4.51 9.61 -12.35
CA ASN A 10 4.41 8.57 -13.38
C ASN A 10 3.47 9.07 -14.50
N PRO A 11 3.99 9.43 -15.68
CA PRO A 11 3.19 9.99 -16.75
C PRO A 11 2.17 9.01 -17.32
N THR A 12 2.41 7.70 -17.21
CA THR A 12 1.53 6.64 -17.72
C THR A 12 0.49 6.17 -16.71
N ALA A 13 0.57 6.61 -15.45
CA ALA A 13 -0.36 6.22 -14.40
C ALA A 13 -1.82 6.50 -14.80
N GLY A 14 -2.69 5.53 -14.53
CA GLY A 14 -4.12 5.67 -14.77
C GLY A 14 -4.48 5.94 -16.25
N SER A 15 -3.77 5.34 -17.21
CA SER A 15 -3.96 5.57 -18.65
C SER A 15 -3.66 7.02 -19.07
N GLY A 16 -2.55 7.59 -18.60
CA GLY A 16 -2.11 8.95 -18.92
C GLY A 16 -2.69 10.04 -18.00
N ARG A 17 -3.45 9.66 -16.96
CA ARG A 17 -3.96 10.62 -15.97
C ARG A 17 -2.84 11.23 -15.12
N GLY A 18 -1.72 10.50 -14.91
CA GLY A 18 -0.59 11.00 -14.14
C GLY A 18 -0.02 12.30 -14.68
N ALA A 19 0.23 12.38 -16.00
CA ALA A 19 0.72 13.59 -16.64
C ALA A 19 -0.28 14.76 -16.51
N ARG A 20 -1.59 14.49 -16.68
CA ARG A 20 -2.64 15.52 -16.53
C ARG A 20 -2.83 15.97 -15.09
N ALA A 21 -2.65 15.07 -14.14
CA ALA A 21 -2.80 15.35 -12.71
C ALA A 21 -1.62 16.13 -12.12
N ALA A 22 -0.44 16.02 -12.71
CA ALA A 22 0.74 16.76 -12.26
C ALA A 22 0.55 18.27 -12.30
N GLN A 23 -0.10 18.78 -13.35
CA GLN A 23 -0.27 20.22 -13.53
C GLN A 23 -1.14 20.89 -12.45
N PRO A 24 -2.37 20.41 -12.13
CA PRO A 24 -3.17 20.99 -11.06
C PRO A 24 -2.50 20.93 -9.69
N ALA A 25 -1.79 19.83 -9.37
CA ALA A 25 -1.05 19.71 -8.13
C ALA A 25 0.14 20.68 -8.06
N ALA A 26 0.91 20.78 -9.17
CA ALA A 26 2.02 21.73 -9.26
C ALA A 26 1.56 23.18 -9.18
N SER A 27 0.41 23.54 -9.81
CA SER A 27 -0.16 24.90 -9.70
C SER A 27 -0.50 25.22 -8.25
N ALA A 28 -1.19 24.33 -7.54
CA ALA A 28 -1.54 24.56 -6.14
C ALA A 28 -0.32 24.80 -5.24
N LEU A 29 0.77 24.06 -5.48
CA LEU A 29 2.04 24.26 -4.75
C LEU A 29 2.71 25.61 -5.10
N ARG A 30 2.73 25.99 -6.40
CA ARG A 30 3.30 27.27 -6.84
C ARG A 30 2.50 28.46 -6.34
N ASP A 31 1.16 28.38 -6.38
CA ASP A 31 0.25 29.42 -5.86
C ASP A 31 0.44 29.60 -4.34
N ALA A 32 0.88 28.54 -3.67
CA ALA A 32 1.27 28.59 -2.26
C ALA A 32 2.68 29.16 -2.00
N GLY A 33 3.45 29.47 -3.06
CA GLY A 33 4.78 30.08 -2.97
C GLY A 33 5.95 29.12 -3.00
N PHE A 34 5.72 27.83 -3.31
CA PHE A 34 6.80 26.85 -3.41
C PHE A 34 7.38 26.79 -4.84
N SER A 35 8.71 26.62 -4.92
CA SER A 35 9.37 26.22 -6.17
C SER A 35 9.10 24.74 -6.42
N VAL A 36 8.68 24.37 -7.63
CA VAL A 36 8.31 22.98 -7.96
C VAL A 36 9.18 22.45 -9.08
N ARG A 37 10.02 21.46 -8.76
CA ARG A 37 10.82 20.68 -9.71
C ARG A 37 10.10 19.36 -10.00
N THR A 38 9.93 19.01 -11.28
CA THR A 38 9.33 17.73 -11.67
C THR A 38 10.41 16.71 -11.98
N VAL A 39 10.22 15.50 -11.47
CA VAL A 39 11.07 14.33 -11.71
C VAL A 39 10.21 13.24 -12.36
N LEU A 40 10.69 12.74 -13.49
CA LEU A 40 10.12 11.64 -14.27
C LEU A 40 11.19 10.57 -14.40
N GLY A 41 10.82 9.29 -14.31
CA GLY A 41 11.71 8.19 -14.64
C GLY A 41 11.41 7.62 -16.03
N GLU A 42 12.40 7.03 -16.66
CA GLU A 42 12.27 6.28 -17.90
C GLU A 42 11.61 4.92 -17.63
N ASP A 43 11.98 4.32 -16.51
CA ASP A 43 11.42 3.09 -15.94
C ASP A 43 11.33 3.19 -14.40
N ALA A 44 10.99 2.10 -13.73
CA ALA A 44 10.82 2.07 -12.28
C ALA A 44 12.15 2.28 -11.53
N ASP A 45 13.24 1.72 -12.03
CA ASP A 45 14.56 1.80 -11.37
C ASP A 45 15.14 3.22 -11.52
N ASP A 46 15.06 3.81 -12.71
CA ASP A 46 15.45 5.20 -12.94
C ASP A 46 14.58 6.17 -12.15
N ALA A 47 13.27 5.92 -12.09
CA ALA A 47 12.34 6.71 -11.28
C ALA A 47 12.73 6.69 -9.79
N LEU A 48 13.00 5.51 -9.24
CA LEU A 48 13.42 5.36 -7.84
C LEU A 48 14.78 6.04 -7.58
N ARG A 49 15.74 5.86 -8.46
CA ARG A 49 17.06 6.51 -8.36
C ARG A 49 16.92 8.03 -8.29
N ARG A 50 16.15 8.62 -9.21
CA ARG A 50 15.91 10.08 -9.25
C ARG A 50 15.15 10.59 -8.03
N ALA A 51 14.18 9.81 -7.52
CA ALA A 51 13.46 10.17 -6.29
C ALA A 51 14.42 10.19 -5.08
N ARG A 52 15.30 9.17 -4.96
CA ARG A 52 16.34 9.12 -3.92
C ARG A 52 17.35 10.27 -4.02
N GLU A 53 17.78 10.62 -5.24
CA GLU A 53 18.64 11.77 -5.47
C GLU A 53 18.00 13.09 -5.04
N ALA A 54 16.69 13.27 -5.31
CA ALA A 54 15.96 14.46 -4.87
C ALA A 54 15.85 14.52 -3.34
N VAL A 55 15.58 13.39 -2.68
CA VAL A 55 15.54 13.30 -1.21
C VAL A 55 16.91 13.56 -0.60
N ALA A 56 17.97 12.93 -1.12
CA ALA A 56 19.36 13.15 -0.67
C ALA A 56 19.84 14.58 -0.92
N GLY A 57 19.35 15.22 -1.99
CA GLY A 57 19.62 16.62 -2.32
C GLY A 57 18.87 17.62 -1.43
N GLY A 58 18.06 17.16 -0.48
CA GLY A 58 17.41 18.01 0.53
C GLY A 58 16.16 18.71 0.02
N THR A 59 15.36 18.08 -0.88
CA THR A 59 14.05 18.61 -1.24
C THR A 59 13.17 18.83 0.00
N GLY A 60 12.39 19.90 0.04
CA GLY A 60 11.50 20.20 1.15
C GLY A 60 10.35 19.19 1.32
N ALA A 61 9.97 18.51 0.22
CA ALA A 61 9.04 17.38 0.20
C ALA A 61 9.14 16.60 -1.11
N LEU A 62 8.79 15.32 -1.09
CA LEU A 62 8.55 14.51 -2.27
C LEU A 62 7.03 14.36 -2.49
N ILE A 63 6.48 14.93 -3.55
CA ILE A 63 5.05 14.85 -3.87
C ILE A 63 4.86 13.80 -4.98
N ALA A 64 4.35 12.65 -4.63
CA ALA A 64 4.15 11.55 -5.57
C ALA A 64 2.79 11.67 -6.27
N VAL A 65 2.80 11.74 -7.61
CA VAL A 65 1.61 11.87 -8.46
C VAL A 65 1.42 10.61 -9.28
N GLY A 66 0.59 9.70 -8.83
CA GLY A 66 0.43 8.41 -9.50
C GLY A 66 -0.54 7.46 -8.84
N GLY A 67 -0.39 6.18 -9.14
CA GLY A 67 -1.08 5.07 -8.50
C GLY A 67 -0.21 4.36 -7.46
N ASP A 68 -0.69 3.21 -6.98
CA ASP A 68 -0.06 2.45 -5.89
C ASP A 68 1.40 2.05 -6.19
N GLY A 69 1.73 1.67 -7.43
CA GLY A 69 3.12 1.36 -7.81
C GLY A 69 4.07 2.56 -7.66
N LEU A 70 3.64 3.79 -8.02
CA LEU A 70 4.48 4.97 -7.78
C LEU A 70 4.56 5.32 -6.30
N MET A 71 3.48 5.10 -5.53
CA MET A 71 3.52 5.26 -4.07
C MET A 71 4.52 4.29 -3.44
N SER A 72 4.55 3.03 -3.90
CA SER A 72 5.55 2.06 -3.47
C SER A 72 6.98 2.55 -3.72
N LEU A 73 7.28 3.09 -4.91
CA LEU A 73 8.59 3.69 -5.21
C LEU A 73 8.90 4.92 -4.34
N ALA A 74 7.91 5.78 -4.13
CA ALA A 74 8.07 6.96 -3.28
C ALA A 74 8.40 6.57 -1.82
N LEU A 75 7.76 5.54 -1.30
CA LEU A 75 8.08 4.99 0.03
C LEU A 75 9.52 4.47 0.11
N GLN A 76 10.02 3.77 -0.95
CA GLN A 76 11.43 3.34 -1.00
C GLN A 76 12.42 4.53 -0.98
N ALA A 77 11.98 5.72 -1.39
CA ALA A 77 12.84 6.91 -1.41
C ALA A 77 12.81 7.70 -0.10
N VAL A 78 11.66 7.75 0.59
CA VAL A 78 11.48 8.59 1.79
C VAL A 78 11.58 7.82 3.10
N ALA A 79 11.43 6.51 3.11
CA ALA A 79 11.44 5.70 4.34
C ALA A 79 12.74 5.88 5.14
N GLY A 80 12.61 6.12 6.43
CA GLY A 80 13.73 6.39 7.34
C GLY A 80 14.36 7.78 7.17
N THR A 81 13.81 8.65 6.31
CA THR A 81 14.29 10.03 6.14
C THR A 81 13.36 11.05 6.83
N THR A 82 13.81 12.29 6.88
CA THR A 82 12.99 13.40 7.39
C THR A 82 12.17 14.08 6.31
N THR A 83 12.34 13.71 5.04
CA THR A 83 11.63 14.31 3.90
C THR A 83 10.16 13.89 3.92
N PRO A 84 9.19 14.82 4.02
CA PRO A 84 7.79 14.47 4.02
C PRO A 84 7.30 14.05 2.63
N LEU A 85 6.39 13.07 2.61
CA LEU A 85 5.72 12.55 1.43
C LEU A 85 4.36 13.23 1.27
N GLY A 86 4.12 13.86 0.14
CA GLY A 86 2.79 14.25 -0.31
C GLY A 86 2.25 13.24 -1.31
N VAL A 87 0.94 13.01 -1.29
CA VAL A 87 0.29 11.99 -2.13
C VAL A 87 -0.78 12.61 -3.01
N VAL A 88 -0.63 12.48 -4.32
CA VAL A 88 -1.64 12.84 -5.33
C VAL A 88 -2.09 11.57 -6.03
N ALA A 89 -3.11 10.93 -5.45
CA ALA A 89 -3.57 9.61 -5.82
C ALA A 89 -4.50 9.63 -7.03
N VAL A 90 -4.03 9.20 -8.20
CA VAL A 90 -4.77 9.19 -9.47
C VAL A 90 -4.84 7.82 -10.14
N GLY A 91 -4.38 6.80 -9.46
CA GLY A 91 -4.44 5.40 -9.88
C GLY A 91 -5.84 4.79 -9.82
N THR A 92 -5.89 3.48 -10.01
CA THR A 92 -7.14 2.70 -9.92
C THR A 92 -7.43 2.26 -8.47
N GLY A 93 -6.42 1.81 -7.74
CA GLY A 93 -6.52 1.35 -6.34
C GLY A 93 -6.49 2.52 -5.37
N ASN A 94 -5.34 3.15 -5.22
CA ASN A 94 -5.05 4.25 -4.28
C ASN A 94 -5.24 3.85 -2.81
N ASP A 95 -4.85 2.64 -2.47
CA ASP A 95 -5.09 2.04 -1.15
C ASP A 95 -4.33 2.77 -0.04
N PHE A 96 -3.08 3.16 -0.29
CA PHE A 96 -2.29 3.95 0.64
C PHE A 96 -2.95 5.32 0.95
N ALA A 97 -3.44 6.02 -0.08
CA ALA A 97 -4.14 7.29 0.12
C ALA A 97 -5.47 7.12 0.88
N ARG A 98 -6.20 6.01 0.63
CA ARG A 98 -7.43 5.67 1.37
C ARG A 98 -7.17 5.48 2.85
N ALA A 99 -6.14 4.69 3.19
CA ALA A 99 -5.79 4.40 4.59
C ALA A 99 -5.44 5.67 5.36
N LEU A 100 -4.95 6.70 4.68
CA LEU A 100 -4.54 7.98 5.25
C LEU A 100 -5.63 9.08 5.17
N GLY A 101 -6.82 8.79 4.61
CA GLY A 101 -7.89 9.78 4.46
C GLY A 101 -7.58 10.90 3.47
N LEU A 102 -6.68 10.67 2.52
CA LEU A 102 -6.24 11.67 1.55
C LEU A 102 -7.18 11.75 0.33
N PRO A 103 -7.23 12.90 -0.37
CA PRO A 103 -8.04 13.05 -1.57
C PRO A 103 -7.66 12.05 -2.66
N ILE A 104 -8.67 11.41 -3.26
CA ILE A 104 -8.49 10.43 -4.33
C ILE A 104 -9.09 10.97 -5.62
N ARG A 105 -8.30 10.92 -6.71
CA ARG A 105 -8.69 11.42 -8.05
C ARG A 105 -9.08 12.90 -8.10
N ASP A 106 -8.64 13.66 -7.11
CA ASP A 106 -8.72 15.12 -7.10
C ASP A 106 -7.31 15.73 -6.89
N PRO A 107 -6.51 15.86 -7.96
CA PRO A 107 -5.14 16.31 -7.86
C PRO A 107 -5.01 17.76 -7.38
N ALA A 108 -6.00 18.61 -7.65
CA ALA A 108 -6.00 19.98 -7.18
C ALA A 108 -6.23 20.06 -5.66
N ALA A 109 -7.19 19.27 -5.14
CA ALA A 109 -7.42 19.17 -3.69
C ALA A 109 -6.21 18.57 -2.98
N ALA A 110 -5.61 17.49 -3.52
CA ALA A 110 -4.42 16.89 -2.95
C ALA A 110 -3.22 17.86 -2.93
N GLY A 111 -3.02 18.62 -4.01
CA GLY A 111 -1.98 19.66 -4.09
C GLY A 111 -2.20 20.78 -3.07
N ARG A 112 -3.42 21.29 -2.91
CA ARG A 112 -3.76 22.30 -1.88
C ARG A 112 -3.53 21.78 -0.47
N LEU A 113 -3.96 20.55 -0.18
CA LEU A 113 -3.77 19.92 1.12
C LEU A 113 -2.28 19.77 1.47
N ALA A 114 -1.47 19.32 0.51
CA ALA A 114 -0.02 19.22 0.69
C ALA A 114 0.63 20.60 0.90
N ALA A 115 0.22 21.61 0.12
CA ALA A 115 0.71 22.97 0.26
C ALA A 115 0.37 23.59 1.62
N GLU A 116 -0.85 23.39 2.10
CA GLU A 116 -1.30 23.86 3.42
C GLU A 116 -0.52 23.19 4.53
N ALA A 117 -0.38 21.86 4.46
CA ALA A 117 0.41 21.09 5.43
C ALA A 117 1.88 21.55 5.49
N LEU A 118 2.48 21.84 4.32
CA LEU A 118 3.85 22.39 4.25
C LEU A 118 3.96 23.77 4.89
N LYS A 119 2.99 24.67 4.66
CA LYS A 119 2.97 26.01 5.26
C LYS A 119 2.84 25.96 6.77
N GLN A 120 1.98 25.07 7.26
CA GLN A 120 1.74 24.89 8.70
C GLN A 120 2.81 24.04 9.38
N GLY A 121 3.68 23.37 8.63
CA GLY A 121 4.64 22.40 9.18
C GLY A 121 3.96 21.15 9.75
N THR A 122 2.73 20.84 9.30
CA THR A 122 1.95 19.72 9.82
C THR A 122 2.21 18.46 9.01
N VAL A 123 2.74 17.44 9.68
CA VAL A 123 2.98 16.11 9.11
C VAL A 123 2.44 15.05 10.06
N ARG A 124 1.87 13.99 9.50
CA ARG A 124 1.59 12.77 10.26
C ARG A 124 2.75 11.81 10.10
N THR A 125 3.34 11.41 11.22
CA THR A 125 4.33 10.32 11.24
C THR A 125 3.59 9.00 11.25
N ILE A 126 3.99 8.09 10.35
CA ILE A 126 3.38 6.77 10.22
C ILE A 126 4.45 5.68 10.22
N ASP A 127 4.02 4.50 10.58
CA ASP A 127 4.83 3.29 10.50
C ASP A 127 4.84 2.75 9.07
N LEU A 128 5.86 1.98 8.75
CA LEU A 128 5.93 1.21 7.51
C LEU A 128 6.33 -0.23 7.82
N GLY A 129 5.81 -1.16 7.02
CA GLY A 129 6.33 -2.50 7.02
C GLY A 129 7.65 -2.58 6.24
N ARG A 130 8.58 -3.39 6.74
CA ARG A 130 9.86 -3.68 6.09
C ARG A 130 10.06 -5.19 5.93
N THR A 131 10.43 -5.63 4.74
CA THR A 131 10.83 -7.00 4.44
C THR A 131 12.14 -6.98 3.66
N GLY A 132 13.22 -7.51 4.26
CA GLY A 132 14.57 -7.29 3.73
C GLY A 132 14.88 -5.80 3.57
N GLU A 133 15.20 -5.39 2.33
CA GLU A 133 15.46 -3.99 1.98
C GLU A 133 14.21 -3.25 1.49
N ARG A 134 13.06 -3.91 1.44
CA ARG A 134 11.86 -3.37 0.81
C ARG A 134 10.85 -2.86 1.85
N TRP A 135 10.31 -1.66 1.61
CA TRP A 135 9.28 -1.04 2.42
C TRP A 135 7.90 -1.23 1.80
N PHE A 136 6.87 -1.33 2.64
CA PHE A 136 5.48 -1.30 2.21
C PHE A 136 4.63 -0.46 3.17
N GLY A 137 3.64 0.23 2.62
CA GLY A 137 2.80 1.15 3.38
C GLY A 137 1.42 0.58 3.71
N SER A 138 0.92 -0.35 2.91
CA SER A 138 -0.44 -0.87 3.05
C SER A 138 -0.45 -2.30 3.59
N VAL A 139 -0.37 -3.30 2.72
CA VAL A 139 -0.56 -4.71 3.13
C VAL A 139 0.43 -5.61 2.41
N LEU A 140 1.05 -6.52 3.18
CA LEU A 140 1.72 -7.70 2.66
C LEU A 140 0.71 -8.87 2.71
N ALA A 141 0.49 -9.52 1.57
CA ALA A 141 -0.47 -10.61 1.45
C ALA A 141 0.15 -11.87 0.86
N SER A 142 -0.36 -13.03 1.26
CA SER A 142 0.04 -14.34 0.75
C SER A 142 -1.14 -15.30 0.71
N GLY A 143 -1.11 -16.28 -0.21
CA GLY A 143 -2.17 -17.28 -0.35
C GLY A 143 -3.13 -16.99 -1.50
N PHE A 144 -4.43 -16.98 -1.25
CA PHE A 144 -5.47 -16.80 -2.28
C PHE A 144 -5.25 -15.51 -3.11
N ASP A 145 -4.99 -14.39 -2.48
CA ASP A 145 -4.77 -13.12 -3.16
C ASP A 145 -3.54 -13.11 -4.05
N SER A 146 -2.47 -13.78 -3.61
CA SER A 146 -1.25 -13.93 -4.42
C SER A 146 -1.55 -14.65 -5.72
N ARG A 147 -2.38 -15.70 -5.66
CA ARG A 147 -2.83 -16.45 -6.85
C ARG A 147 -3.73 -15.63 -7.77
N VAL A 148 -4.61 -14.79 -7.19
CA VAL A 148 -5.45 -13.85 -7.95
C VAL A 148 -4.59 -12.82 -8.67
N ASN A 149 -3.60 -12.25 -8.00
CA ASN A 149 -2.65 -11.32 -8.59
C ASN A 149 -1.82 -11.96 -9.71
N ASP A 150 -1.28 -13.16 -9.48
CA ASP A 150 -0.53 -13.91 -10.49
C ASP A 150 -1.39 -14.19 -11.72
N ARG A 151 -2.63 -14.66 -11.53
CA ARG A 151 -3.56 -14.93 -12.63
C ARG A 151 -3.95 -13.64 -13.33
N GLY A 152 -4.29 -12.60 -12.59
CA GLY A 152 -4.61 -11.29 -13.12
C GLY A 152 -3.46 -10.72 -13.96
N ASN A 153 -2.22 -10.84 -13.53
CA ASN A 153 -1.04 -10.37 -14.27
C ASN A 153 -0.81 -11.18 -15.56
N ARG A 154 -1.13 -12.47 -15.59
CA ARG A 154 -1.05 -13.32 -16.79
C ARG A 154 -2.17 -13.05 -17.82
N MET A 155 -3.31 -12.50 -17.40
CA MET A 155 -4.45 -12.17 -18.27
C MET A 155 -4.23 -10.87 -19.04
N ARG A 156 -3.35 -10.90 -20.05
CA ARG A 156 -2.95 -9.71 -20.84
C ARG A 156 -4.06 -9.09 -21.71
N TRP A 157 -5.13 -9.83 -21.97
CA TRP A 157 -6.17 -9.48 -22.94
C TRP A 157 -7.42 -8.83 -22.34
N ILE A 158 -7.55 -8.82 -21.02
CA ILE A 158 -8.71 -8.28 -20.32
C ILE A 158 -8.26 -7.06 -19.51
N GLY A 159 -8.84 -5.89 -19.78
CA GLY A 159 -8.55 -4.65 -19.07
C GLY A 159 -9.55 -4.33 -17.97
N GLY A 160 -9.13 -3.49 -17.01
CA GLY A 160 -10.00 -2.92 -16.01
C GLY A 160 -10.40 -3.86 -14.86
N ARG A 161 -11.46 -3.50 -14.15
CA ARG A 161 -11.97 -4.17 -12.95
C ARG A 161 -12.44 -5.61 -13.23
N PHE A 162 -13.00 -5.85 -14.41
CA PHE A 162 -13.46 -7.16 -14.86
C PHE A 162 -12.37 -8.25 -14.86
N LYS A 163 -11.13 -7.86 -15.09
CA LYS A 163 -9.96 -8.76 -15.07
C LYS A 163 -9.77 -9.38 -13.68
N TYR A 164 -9.88 -8.56 -12.63
CA TYR A 164 -9.72 -9.02 -11.26
C TYR A 164 -10.91 -9.86 -10.81
N ASP A 165 -12.14 -9.48 -11.15
CA ASP A 165 -13.34 -10.25 -10.83
C ASP A 165 -13.29 -11.65 -11.44
N LEU A 166 -12.82 -11.77 -12.68
CA LEU A 166 -12.66 -13.07 -13.36
C LEU A 166 -11.49 -13.88 -12.76
N ALA A 167 -10.39 -13.23 -12.39
CA ALA A 167 -9.27 -13.90 -11.73
C ALA A 167 -9.70 -14.44 -10.35
N ILE A 168 -10.47 -13.67 -9.58
CA ILE A 168 -11.05 -14.10 -8.31
C ILE A 168 -11.95 -15.33 -8.50
N LEU A 169 -12.87 -15.31 -9.46
CA LEU A 169 -13.75 -16.45 -9.74
C LEU A 169 -12.98 -17.70 -10.14
N ALA A 170 -11.94 -17.55 -10.96
CA ALA A 170 -11.12 -18.66 -11.40
C ALA A 170 -10.28 -19.26 -10.26
N GLU A 171 -9.74 -18.42 -9.38
CA GLU A 171 -9.01 -18.89 -8.19
C GLU A 171 -9.96 -19.51 -7.15
N LEU A 172 -11.14 -18.97 -6.96
CA LEU A 172 -12.18 -19.60 -6.14
C LEU A 172 -12.52 -21.01 -6.60
N ALA A 173 -12.56 -21.24 -7.93
CA ALA A 173 -12.82 -22.58 -8.50
C ALA A 173 -11.67 -23.56 -8.25
N ALA A 174 -10.43 -23.07 -8.21
CA ALA A 174 -9.21 -23.88 -8.01
C ALA A 174 -8.72 -23.90 -6.55
N PHE A 175 -9.44 -23.24 -5.64
CA PHE A 175 -9.00 -22.99 -4.27
C PHE A 175 -8.73 -24.25 -3.47
N ARG A 176 -7.59 -24.24 -2.73
CA ARG A 176 -7.24 -25.17 -1.67
C ARG A 176 -6.52 -24.40 -0.56
N PRO A 177 -6.85 -24.63 0.73
CA PRO A 177 -6.08 -24.13 1.85
C PRO A 177 -4.61 -24.54 1.72
N THR A 178 -3.74 -23.79 2.33
CA THR A 178 -2.29 -24.03 2.33
C THR A 178 -1.82 -24.13 3.76
N ALA A 179 -0.93 -25.09 4.03
CA ALA A 179 -0.27 -25.21 5.31
C ALA A 179 0.80 -24.11 5.45
N TYR A 180 0.65 -23.30 6.49
CA TYR A 180 1.58 -22.23 6.85
C TYR A 180 2.24 -22.53 8.18
N ARG A 181 3.49 -22.09 8.30
CA ARG A 181 4.19 -21.91 9.57
C ARG A 181 4.29 -20.42 9.83
N VAL A 182 3.68 -19.98 10.92
CA VAL A 182 3.58 -18.55 11.28
C VAL A 182 4.28 -18.31 12.61
N ARG A 183 5.17 -17.33 12.67
CA ARG A 183 5.77 -16.84 13.90
C ARG A 183 5.50 -15.37 14.08
N LEU A 184 5.02 -14.96 15.24
CA LEU A 184 4.75 -13.58 15.61
C LEU A 184 5.69 -13.18 16.74
N ASP A 185 6.36 -12.04 16.61
CA ASP A 185 7.24 -11.42 17.61
C ASP A 185 8.31 -12.37 18.18
N GLY A 186 8.89 -13.22 17.33
CA GLY A 186 9.89 -14.21 17.76
C GLY A 186 9.35 -15.32 18.67
N GLY A 187 8.04 -15.39 18.87
CA GLY A 187 7.37 -16.40 19.68
C GLY A 187 7.39 -17.80 19.04
N PRO A 188 6.60 -18.74 19.56
CA PRO A 188 6.54 -20.10 19.03
C PRO A 188 5.96 -20.12 17.61
N VAL A 189 6.50 -21.02 16.78
CA VAL A 189 5.95 -21.30 15.45
C VAL A 189 4.59 -21.98 15.62
N ARG A 190 3.60 -21.49 14.89
CA ARG A 190 2.25 -22.08 14.79
C ARG A 190 2.07 -22.66 13.39
N GLU A 191 1.65 -23.89 13.32
CA GLU A 191 1.25 -24.53 12.06
C GLU A 191 -0.25 -24.36 11.89
N ILE A 192 -0.67 -23.77 10.78
CA ILE A 192 -2.08 -23.47 10.51
C ILE A 192 -2.41 -23.75 9.05
N GLU A 193 -3.61 -24.23 8.80
CA GLU A 193 -4.18 -24.28 7.46
C GLU A 193 -4.91 -22.95 7.19
N ALA A 194 -4.47 -22.21 6.17
CA ALA A 194 -5.06 -20.92 5.84
C ALA A 194 -5.32 -20.75 4.35
N THR A 195 -6.39 -20.03 4.06
CA THR A 195 -6.77 -19.55 2.74
C THR A 195 -5.89 -18.38 2.33
N LEU A 196 -5.68 -17.48 3.28
CA LEU A 196 -5.04 -16.17 3.10
C LEU A 196 -4.44 -15.74 4.43
N ILE A 197 -3.25 -15.15 4.36
CA ILE A 197 -2.68 -14.37 5.45
C ILE A 197 -2.33 -12.99 4.90
N ALA A 198 -2.87 -11.95 5.53
CA ALA A 198 -2.59 -10.56 5.25
C ALA A 198 -1.95 -9.89 6.47
N VAL A 199 -0.82 -9.22 6.25
CA VAL A 199 -0.06 -8.47 7.26
C VAL A 199 -0.25 -7.00 6.94
N GLY A 200 -1.16 -6.34 7.65
CA GLY A 200 -1.57 -4.97 7.39
C GLY A 200 -0.83 -3.97 8.26
N ASN A 201 -0.07 -3.09 7.63
CA ASN A 201 0.31 -1.79 8.19
C ASN A 201 -0.81 -0.78 7.97
N GLY A 202 -1.48 -0.85 6.81
CA GLY A 202 -2.69 -0.12 6.48
C GLY A 202 -3.92 -1.03 6.38
N THR A 203 -5.09 -0.40 6.23
CA THR A 203 -6.37 -1.10 6.31
C THR A 203 -6.73 -1.88 5.05
N SER A 204 -6.21 -1.50 3.86
CA SER A 204 -6.73 -2.00 2.59
C SER A 204 -5.67 -2.21 1.52
N TYR A 205 -6.00 -3.04 0.53
CA TYR A 205 -5.26 -3.30 -0.68
C TYR A 205 -6.22 -3.64 -1.83
N GLY A 206 -5.71 -3.83 -3.05
CA GLY A 206 -6.50 -4.30 -4.19
C GLY A 206 -7.65 -3.39 -4.60
N GLY A 207 -7.55 -2.07 -4.35
CA GLY A 207 -8.56 -1.09 -4.73
C GLY A 207 -9.72 -0.92 -3.74
N GLY A 208 -9.44 -1.05 -2.45
CA GLY A 208 -10.37 -0.79 -1.36
C GLY A 208 -10.89 -2.03 -0.63
N MET A 209 -10.26 -3.19 -0.81
CA MET A 209 -10.53 -4.36 0.03
C MET A 209 -9.92 -4.14 1.41
N ARG A 210 -10.75 -3.92 2.41
CA ARG A 210 -10.36 -3.61 3.80
C ARG A 210 -10.00 -4.89 4.57
N ILE A 211 -8.99 -5.63 4.13
CA ILE A 211 -8.63 -6.94 4.69
C ILE A 211 -8.12 -6.85 6.13
N CYS A 212 -7.43 -5.78 6.49
CA CYS A 212 -6.99 -5.46 7.84
C CYS A 212 -7.74 -4.22 8.32
N ALA A 213 -9.10 -4.32 8.43
CA ALA A 213 -9.99 -3.17 8.52
C ALA A 213 -9.75 -2.26 9.73
N ASP A 214 -9.15 -2.78 10.79
CA ASP A 214 -8.87 -2.08 12.05
C ASP A 214 -7.41 -1.69 12.21
N ALA A 215 -6.55 -1.93 11.18
CA ALA A 215 -5.14 -1.58 11.22
C ALA A 215 -4.91 -0.07 11.44
N VAL A 216 -3.96 0.24 12.30
CA VAL A 216 -3.57 1.60 12.69
C VAL A 216 -2.13 1.82 12.27
N MET A 217 -1.87 2.86 11.45
CA MET A 217 -0.57 3.07 10.81
C MET A 217 0.46 3.80 11.68
N ASP A 218 0.22 3.98 12.97
CA ASP A 218 1.09 4.75 13.89
C ASP A 218 1.10 4.20 15.32
N ASP A 219 0.89 2.86 15.47
CA ASP A 219 0.87 2.19 16.77
C ASP A 219 1.97 1.14 16.96
N GLY A 220 2.88 1.02 15.98
CA GLY A 220 4.04 0.13 16.01
C GLY A 220 3.73 -1.34 15.72
N LEU A 221 2.51 -1.67 15.26
CA LEU A 221 2.07 -3.04 15.08
C LEU A 221 1.42 -3.26 13.71
N PHE A 222 1.51 -4.49 13.23
CA PHE A 222 0.69 -5.00 12.14
C PHE A 222 -0.60 -5.62 12.68
N ASP A 223 -1.68 -5.49 11.91
CA ASP A 223 -2.84 -6.37 12.01
C ASP A 223 -2.63 -7.57 11.10
N VAL A 224 -2.45 -8.75 11.68
CA VAL A 224 -2.25 -10.01 10.95
C VAL A 224 -3.59 -10.71 10.82
N THR A 225 -4.25 -10.52 9.68
CA THR A 225 -5.55 -11.15 9.38
C THR A 225 -5.32 -12.51 8.73
N VAL A 226 -5.82 -13.55 9.37
CA VAL A 226 -5.78 -14.92 8.89
C VAL A 226 -7.18 -15.35 8.51
N VAL A 227 -7.39 -15.72 7.25
CA VAL A 227 -8.59 -16.46 6.82
C VAL A 227 -8.23 -17.94 6.84
N GLY A 228 -8.77 -18.67 7.80
CA GLY A 228 -8.47 -20.09 8.01
C GLY A 228 -8.99 -20.99 6.90
N ASP A 229 -8.87 -22.29 7.11
CA ASP A 229 -9.48 -23.29 6.22
C ASP A 229 -11.00 -23.09 6.18
N CYS A 230 -11.52 -22.98 4.97
CA CYS A 230 -12.94 -22.83 4.77
C CYS A 230 -13.41 -23.36 3.41
N SER A 231 -14.69 -23.69 3.33
CA SER A 231 -15.30 -24.09 2.06
C SER A 231 -15.36 -22.94 1.07
N ARG A 232 -15.40 -23.26 -0.22
CA ARG A 232 -15.59 -22.27 -1.31
C ARG A 232 -16.84 -21.41 -1.10
N THR A 233 -17.90 -22.03 -0.61
CA THR A 233 -19.18 -21.34 -0.30
C THR A 233 -19.02 -20.35 0.86
N THR A 234 -18.23 -20.68 1.87
CA THR A 234 -17.87 -19.76 2.96
C THR A 234 -17.06 -18.59 2.42
N LEU A 235 -16.04 -18.85 1.61
CA LEU A 235 -15.21 -17.80 1.02
C LEU A 235 -16.03 -16.83 0.15
N LEU A 236 -16.96 -17.35 -0.67
CA LEU A 236 -17.89 -16.52 -1.45
C LEU A 236 -18.79 -15.61 -0.58
N LYS A 237 -19.14 -16.05 0.63
CA LYS A 237 -19.93 -15.23 1.57
C LYS A 237 -19.07 -14.20 2.31
N VAL A 238 -17.82 -14.56 2.63
CA VAL A 238 -16.89 -13.68 3.38
C VAL A 238 -16.29 -12.60 2.47
N PHE A 239 -15.95 -12.95 1.23
CA PHE A 239 -15.25 -12.05 0.31
C PHE A 239 -15.95 -10.69 0.09
N PRO A 240 -17.28 -10.59 -0.17
CA PRO A 240 -17.93 -9.29 -0.30
C PRO A 240 -17.90 -8.44 0.98
N ARG A 241 -17.79 -9.09 2.16
CA ARG A 241 -17.71 -8.40 3.45
C ARG A 241 -16.38 -7.69 3.66
N VAL A 242 -15.32 -8.12 2.95
CA VAL A 242 -13.99 -7.49 3.01
C VAL A 242 -14.05 -6.02 2.58
N TYR A 243 -14.83 -5.68 1.56
CA TYR A 243 -15.00 -4.28 1.13
C TYR A 243 -15.63 -3.37 2.19
N LYS A 244 -16.41 -3.96 3.09
CA LYS A 244 -17.06 -3.24 4.20
C LYS A 244 -16.25 -3.34 5.51
N GLY A 245 -15.24 -4.20 5.58
CA GLY A 245 -14.49 -4.50 6.79
C GLY A 245 -15.24 -5.39 7.79
N THR A 246 -16.44 -5.90 7.44
CA THR A 246 -17.29 -6.70 8.37
C THR A 246 -16.99 -8.20 8.33
N HIS A 247 -15.97 -8.61 7.61
CA HIS A 247 -15.48 -9.99 7.57
C HIS A 247 -14.73 -10.38 8.85
N LEU A 248 -14.20 -9.40 9.60
CA LEU A 248 -13.48 -9.65 10.85
C LEU A 248 -14.32 -10.34 11.92
N ASP A 249 -15.66 -10.14 11.89
CA ASP A 249 -16.59 -10.82 12.79
C ASP A 249 -16.91 -12.27 12.39
N HIS A 250 -16.37 -12.76 11.28
CA HIS A 250 -16.69 -14.11 10.80
C HIS A 250 -15.80 -15.14 11.49
N PRO A 251 -16.35 -16.29 12.00
CA PRO A 251 -15.57 -17.29 12.76
C PRO A 251 -14.35 -17.86 12.04
N VAL A 252 -14.30 -17.82 10.71
CA VAL A 252 -13.16 -18.29 9.91
C VAL A 252 -12.03 -17.26 9.85
N VAL A 253 -12.23 -16.06 10.33
CA VAL A 253 -11.26 -14.96 10.31
C VAL A 253 -10.74 -14.73 11.73
N THR A 254 -9.42 -14.69 11.86
CA THR A 254 -8.76 -14.30 13.12
C THR A 254 -7.82 -13.16 12.84
N VAL A 255 -7.70 -12.23 13.79
CA VAL A 255 -6.76 -11.12 13.74
C VAL A 255 -5.80 -11.22 14.90
N HIS A 256 -4.51 -11.11 14.61
CA HIS A 256 -3.46 -11.01 15.61
C HIS A 256 -2.74 -9.68 15.43
N ARG A 257 -2.19 -9.14 16.50
CA ARG A 257 -1.36 -7.94 16.44
C ARG A 257 0.08 -8.30 16.77
N ALA A 258 1.03 -7.84 15.94
CA ALA A 258 2.43 -8.17 16.11
C ALA A 258 3.33 -7.09 15.49
N ALA A 259 4.49 -6.82 16.10
CA ALA A 259 5.51 -5.94 15.53
C ALA A 259 6.35 -6.66 14.46
N SER A 260 6.43 -8.00 14.52
CA SER A 260 7.14 -8.78 13.50
C SER A 260 6.39 -10.08 13.17
N VAL A 261 6.50 -10.50 11.90
CA VAL A 261 5.79 -11.66 11.35
C VAL A 261 6.74 -12.43 10.45
N GLU A 262 6.85 -13.74 10.69
CA GLU A 262 7.50 -14.66 9.77
C GLU A 262 6.46 -15.62 9.20
N LEU A 263 6.44 -15.76 7.87
CA LEU A 263 5.54 -16.64 7.15
C LEU A 263 6.34 -17.62 6.30
N GLU A 264 6.05 -18.92 6.45
CA GLU A 264 6.59 -19.97 5.60
C GLU A 264 5.44 -20.80 5.02
N ALA A 265 5.49 -21.09 3.74
CA ALA A 265 4.61 -22.04 3.05
C ALA A 265 5.21 -22.46 1.71
N VAL A 266 4.92 -23.68 1.26
CA VAL A 266 5.45 -24.20 0.00
C VAL A 266 4.59 -23.74 -1.18
N GLY A 267 5.24 -23.22 -2.21
CA GLY A 267 4.57 -22.86 -3.47
C GLY A 267 3.66 -21.61 -3.37
N VAL A 268 3.88 -20.77 -2.37
CA VAL A 268 3.14 -19.51 -2.17
C VAL A 268 4.07 -18.33 -2.43
N THR A 269 3.60 -17.36 -3.20
CA THR A 269 4.26 -16.08 -3.45
C THR A 269 3.68 -15.02 -2.52
N ALA A 270 4.52 -14.17 -1.95
CA ALA A 270 4.10 -13.00 -1.21
C ALA A 270 4.08 -11.75 -2.10
N TYR A 271 3.16 -10.83 -1.81
CA TYR A 271 3.02 -9.53 -2.44
C TYR A 271 2.97 -8.43 -1.36
N ALA A 272 3.58 -7.28 -1.62
CA ALA A 272 3.44 -6.10 -0.78
C ALA A 272 3.02 -4.89 -1.62
N ASP A 273 1.97 -4.19 -1.20
CA ASP A 273 1.37 -3.06 -1.92
C ASP A 273 1.04 -3.39 -3.41
N GLY A 274 0.71 -4.66 -3.69
CA GLY A 274 0.41 -5.16 -5.04
C GLY A 274 1.63 -5.58 -5.87
N GLU A 275 2.84 -5.40 -5.37
CA GLU A 275 4.09 -5.76 -6.05
C GLU A 275 4.64 -7.11 -5.53
N PRO A 276 5.12 -8.00 -6.40
CA PRO A 276 5.62 -9.31 -5.97
C PRO A 276 6.90 -9.17 -5.15
N LEU A 277 6.95 -9.89 -4.03
CA LEU A 277 8.15 -10.04 -3.20
C LEU A 277 8.94 -11.31 -3.56
N GLY A 278 8.24 -12.34 -4.02
CA GLY A 278 8.79 -13.66 -4.31
C GLY A 278 8.17 -14.75 -3.47
N PRO A 279 8.71 -16.00 -3.60
CA PRO A 279 8.20 -17.13 -2.83
C PRO A 279 8.47 -16.98 -1.33
N LEU A 280 7.59 -17.55 -0.50
CA LEU A 280 7.85 -17.72 0.92
C LEU A 280 9.09 -18.63 1.12
N PRO A 281 9.87 -18.48 2.22
CA PRO A 281 9.54 -17.70 3.42
C PRO A 281 9.76 -16.21 3.29
N VAL A 282 9.01 -15.44 4.09
CA VAL A 282 9.16 -13.98 4.21
C VAL A 282 9.12 -13.59 5.70
N ALA A 283 9.95 -12.63 6.06
CA ALA A 283 9.90 -11.97 7.36
C ALA A 283 9.60 -10.48 7.16
N ALA A 284 8.66 -9.94 7.93
CA ALA A 284 8.30 -8.54 7.92
C ALA A 284 8.37 -7.95 9.33
N THR A 285 8.79 -6.70 9.44
CA THR A 285 8.84 -5.95 10.69
C THR A 285 8.13 -4.61 10.51
N CYS A 286 7.27 -4.24 11.44
CA CYS A 286 6.71 -2.90 11.55
C CYS A 286 7.80 -1.98 12.09
N VAL A 287 8.12 -0.93 11.36
CA VAL A 287 9.12 0.07 11.73
C VAL A 287 8.39 1.35 12.13
N PRO A 288 8.35 1.67 13.43
CA PRO A 288 7.63 2.84 13.91
C PRO A 288 8.20 4.14 13.34
N GLY A 289 7.31 5.03 12.95
CA GLY A 289 7.67 6.38 12.52
C GLY A 289 8.51 6.45 11.25
N ALA A 290 8.50 5.42 10.40
CA ALA A 290 9.37 5.29 9.25
C ALA A 290 9.08 6.29 8.12
N ALA A 291 7.90 6.92 8.08
CA ALA A 291 7.58 7.93 7.08
C ALA A 291 6.79 9.11 7.68
N ARG A 292 6.89 10.26 7.02
CA ARG A 292 6.16 11.49 7.34
C ARG A 292 5.26 11.84 6.16
N VAL A 293 3.95 12.00 6.40
CA VAL A 293 2.97 12.24 5.32
C VAL A 293 2.25 13.56 5.52
N LEU A 294 2.19 14.37 4.45
CA LEU A 294 1.53 15.67 4.42
C LEU A 294 0.01 15.50 4.35
N GLY A 295 -0.72 16.23 5.19
CA GLY A 295 -2.18 16.33 5.16
C GLY A 295 -2.93 15.05 5.54
N ALA A 296 -2.24 14.01 6.00
CA ALA A 296 -2.89 12.78 6.45
C ALA A 296 -3.68 13.03 7.74
N VAL A 297 -4.91 12.52 7.77
CA VAL A 297 -5.81 12.64 8.93
C VAL A 297 -5.62 11.43 9.83
N PRO A 298 -5.51 11.60 11.16
CA PRO A 298 -5.57 10.46 12.09
C PRO A 298 -6.87 9.67 11.87
N PRO A 299 -6.88 8.35 12.06
CA PRO A 299 -8.11 7.60 12.03
C PRO A 299 -9.06 8.18 13.07
N THR A 300 -10.31 8.43 12.68
CA THR A 300 -11.36 8.79 13.65
C THR A 300 -11.50 7.63 14.62
N ALA A 301 -11.25 7.90 15.90
CA ALA A 301 -11.52 6.93 16.97
C ALA A 301 -12.96 6.43 16.82
N ARG A 302 -13.15 5.12 16.72
CA ARG A 302 -14.47 4.47 16.70
C ARG A 302 -14.99 4.31 18.11
#